data_c262bf69fd66e813866cca7033eb5608
#
_entry.id   c262bf69fd66e813866cca7033eb5608
#
_cell.length_a   1.000
_cell.length_b   1.000
_cell.length_c   1.000
_cell.angle_alpha   90.00
_cell.angle_beta   90.00
_cell.angle_gamma   90.00
#
_symmetry.space_group_name_H-M   'P 1'
#
loop_
_entity.id
_entity.type
_entity.pdbx_description
1 polymer ?
#
loop_
_entity_poly.entity_id
_entity_poly.type
_entity_poly.pdbx_seq_one_letter_code
_entity_poly.pdbx_strand_id
1 'polypeptide(L)'
;VEPALMAIAQAIDSDLLAVGIEKAAKTATVSSKPVIDDIAGVGKALDISKAPRNNRRLVLPPTTLYKYNTLDNFAKQSYKGDSQALKESEIGKVYTCETFMSQNCPENQSVTPGTVTKYKVTGTEDTTVFTVSGGSPATGTIKKGDQLIVDGYLYTVQDDVTLASGAGTITVDQNIPATIDTAVDVKVINKAHALGFHRNGLALVTRNLETPMGAAKSYIASANGLGVRVVMDYDPDTKTDTVSFDIIYGIKELDENLLVDFS
;
A
#
# COMPACT_ATOMS: atom_id res chain seq x y z
N VAL A 1 4.22 0.66 24.09
CA VAL A 1 2.93 1.24 23.64
C VAL A 1 3.11 1.98 22.32
N GLU A 2 4.00 2.99 22.26
CA GLU A 2 4.19 3.82 21.07
C GLU A 2 4.60 3.02 19.80
N PRO A 3 5.57 2.08 19.84
CA PRO A 3 5.91 1.29 18.66
C PRO A 3 4.76 0.43 18.14
N ALA A 4 3.92 -0.11 19.04
CA ALA A 4 2.76 -0.92 18.62
C ALA A 4 1.69 -0.07 17.91
N LEU A 5 1.45 1.15 18.38
CA LEU A 5 0.52 2.07 17.73
C LEU A 5 1.05 2.54 16.38
N MET A 6 2.37 2.76 16.25
CA MET A 6 2.99 3.08 14.97
C MET A 6 2.87 1.91 13.98
N ALA A 7 3.07 0.68 14.42
CA ALA A 7 2.92 -0.50 13.57
C ALA A 7 1.48 -0.66 13.04
N ILE A 8 0.48 -0.42 13.89
CA ILE A 8 -0.93 -0.42 13.48
C ILE A 8 -1.20 0.66 12.44
N ALA A 9 -0.71 1.87 12.67
CA ALA A 9 -0.90 2.98 11.73
C ALA A 9 -0.23 2.70 10.38
N GLN A 10 0.96 2.12 10.39
CA GLN A 10 1.67 1.70 9.16
C GLN A 10 0.92 0.61 8.41
N ALA A 11 0.35 -0.38 9.11
CA ALA A 11 -0.44 -1.43 8.48
C ALA A 11 -1.69 -0.85 7.79
N ILE A 12 -2.43 0.04 8.46
CA ILE A 12 -3.61 0.70 7.88
C ILE A 12 -3.23 1.53 6.63
N ASP A 13 -2.12 2.27 6.69
CA ASP A 13 -1.64 3.10 5.57
C ASP A 13 -1.23 2.21 4.39
N SER A 14 -0.52 1.10 4.65
CA SER A 14 -0.15 0.11 3.64
C SER A 14 -1.36 -0.52 2.95
N ASP A 15 -2.36 -0.96 3.71
CA ASP A 15 -3.59 -1.55 3.18
C ASP A 15 -4.39 -0.53 2.37
N LEU A 16 -4.47 0.73 2.84
CA LEU A 16 -5.15 1.80 2.11
C LEU A 16 -4.50 2.07 0.75
N LEU A 17 -3.16 2.12 0.71
CA LEU A 17 -2.40 2.30 -0.52
C LEU A 17 -2.54 1.07 -1.44
N ALA A 18 -2.52 -0.15 -0.89
CA ALA A 18 -2.70 -1.38 -1.63
C ALA A 18 -4.07 -1.43 -2.33
N VAL A 19 -5.16 -1.19 -1.59
CA VAL A 19 -6.52 -1.11 -2.15
C VAL A 19 -6.58 -0.03 -3.24
N GLY A 20 -6.04 1.15 -2.98
CA GLY A 20 -6.05 2.26 -3.94
C GLY A 20 -5.32 1.93 -5.25
N ILE A 21 -4.18 1.26 -5.17
CA ILE A 21 -3.38 0.86 -6.33
C ILE A 21 -4.04 -0.31 -7.07
N GLU A 22 -4.58 -1.29 -6.35
CA GLU A 22 -5.26 -2.44 -6.95
C GLU A 22 -6.51 -2.02 -7.74
N LYS A 23 -7.35 -1.17 -7.15
CA LYS A 23 -8.65 -0.76 -7.71
C LYS A 23 -8.56 0.46 -8.64
N ALA A 24 -7.37 1.02 -8.87
CA ALA A 24 -7.20 2.17 -9.75
C ALA A 24 -7.62 1.84 -11.19
N ALA A 25 -8.64 2.52 -11.71
CA ALA A 25 -9.10 2.36 -13.10
C ALA A 25 -8.14 2.99 -14.12
N LYS A 26 -7.24 3.87 -13.69
CA LYS A 26 -6.30 4.60 -14.54
C LYS A 26 -4.88 4.33 -14.12
N THR A 27 -3.98 4.31 -15.10
CA THR A 27 -2.54 4.23 -14.88
C THR A 27 -1.86 5.44 -15.50
N ALA A 28 -0.86 5.97 -14.82
CA ALA A 28 0.08 6.94 -15.34
C ALA A 28 1.50 6.35 -15.19
N THR A 29 2.37 6.59 -16.15
CA THR A 29 3.67 5.91 -16.18
C THR A 29 4.77 6.83 -15.67
N VAL A 30 5.64 6.29 -14.82
CA VAL A 30 6.92 6.92 -14.44
C VAL A 30 7.93 6.58 -15.52
N SER A 31 8.45 7.59 -16.21
CA SER A 31 9.49 7.41 -17.23
C SER A 31 10.80 6.90 -16.60
N SER A 32 11.58 6.13 -17.34
CA SER A 32 12.92 5.69 -16.91
C SER A 32 13.86 6.88 -16.61
N LYS A 33 13.70 7.98 -17.36
CA LYS A 33 14.23 9.30 -17.01
C LYS A 33 13.05 10.16 -16.60
N PRO A 34 12.88 10.46 -15.30
CA PRO A 34 11.73 11.20 -14.82
C PRO A 34 11.66 12.58 -15.46
N VAL A 35 10.46 12.97 -15.84
CA VAL A 35 10.15 14.30 -16.40
C VAL A 35 8.93 14.85 -15.68
N ILE A 36 8.79 16.16 -15.68
CA ILE A 36 7.64 16.81 -15.02
C ILE A 36 6.30 16.41 -15.66
N ASP A 37 6.32 16.00 -16.93
CA ASP A 37 5.15 15.53 -17.67
C ASP A 37 4.56 14.23 -17.12
N ASP A 38 5.37 13.41 -16.46
CA ASP A 38 4.89 12.18 -15.80
C ASP A 38 3.87 12.52 -14.71
N ILE A 39 4.19 13.52 -13.85
CA ILE A 39 3.27 14.02 -12.82
C ILE A 39 2.04 14.70 -13.46
N ALA A 40 2.25 15.42 -14.56
CA ALA A 40 1.13 15.99 -15.33
C ALA A 40 0.18 14.88 -15.86
N GLY A 41 0.71 13.70 -16.15
CA GLY A 41 -0.06 12.52 -16.54
C GLY A 41 -1.09 12.09 -15.50
N VAL A 42 -0.76 12.15 -14.21
CA VAL A 42 -1.70 11.88 -13.11
C VAL A 42 -2.83 12.92 -13.10
N GLY A 43 -2.49 14.21 -13.18
CA GLY A 43 -3.48 15.29 -13.25
C GLY A 43 -4.40 15.15 -14.47
N LYS A 44 -3.83 14.81 -15.64
CA LYS A 44 -4.59 14.54 -16.87
C LYS A 44 -5.55 13.36 -16.71
N ALA A 45 -5.09 12.25 -16.11
CA ALA A 45 -5.94 11.07 -15.89
C ALA A 45 -7.16 11.42 -15.01
N LEU A 46 -6.95 12.18 -13.94
CA LEU A 46 -8.02 12.66 -13.06
C LEU A 46 -8.95 13.67 -13.76
N ASP A 47 -8.43 14.54 -14.63
CA ASP A 47 -9.25 15.49 -15.39
C ASP A 47 -10.13 14.77 -16.45
N ILE A 48 -9.61 13.74 -17.11
CA ILE A 48 -10.38 12.88 -18.03
C ILE A 48 -11.52 12.18 -17.29
N SER A 49 -11.27 11.73 -16.07
CA SER A 49 -12.29 11.13 -15.19
C SER A 49 -13.27 12.15 -14.59
N LYS A 50 -13.16 13.42 -14.94
CA LYS A 50 -13.99 14.53 -14.41
C LYS A 50 -13.89 14.67 -12.88
N ALA A 51 -12.79 14.25 -12.27
CA ALA A 51 -12.55 14.45 -10.87
C ALA A 51 -12.48 15.95 -10.53
N PRO A 52 -13.03 16.43 -9.41
CA PRO A 52 -12.87 17.81 -8.97
C PRO A 52 -11.38 18.15 -8.81
N ARG A 53 -10.99 19.41 -9.09
CA ARG A 53 -9.59 19.85 -9.01
C ARG A 53 -9.09 20.17 -7.60
N ASN A 54 -9.99 20.22 -6.64
CA ASN A 54 -9.66 20.37 -5.23
C ASN A 54 -9.41 19.00 -4.58
N ASN A 55 -8.69 18.99 -3.44
CA ASN A 55 -8.46 17.77 -2.64
C ASN A 55 -7.88 16.57 -3.42
N ARG A 56 -7.04 16.84 -4.44
CA ARG A 56 -6.26 15.82 -5.12
C ARG A 56 -4.93 15.63 -4.41
N ARG A 57 -4.55 14.40 -4.22
CA ARG A 57 -3.31 14.03 -3.55
C ARG A 57 -2.55 13.03 -4.40
N LEU A 58 -1.23 13.11 -4.30
CA LEU A 58 -0.30 12.17 -4.92
C LEU A 58 0.67 11.70 -3.84
N VAL A 59 0.59 10.41 -3.51
CA VAL A 59 1.48 9.78 -2.53
C VAL A 59 2.56 9.03 -3.29
N LEU A 60 3.81 9.40 -3.04
CA LEU A 60 4.98 8.89 -3.74
C LEU A 60 5.84 8.01 -2.80
N PRO A 61 6.36 6.89 -3.29
CA PRO A 61 7.43 6.17 -2.59
C PRO A 61 8.73 7.00 -2.60
N PRO A 62 9.62 6.78 -1.62
CA PRO A 62 10.89 7.51 -1.51
C PRO A 62 11.69 7.49 -2.81
N THR A 63 11.83 6.33 -3.44
CA THR A 63 12.59 6.14 -4.68
C THR A 63 12.11 7.04 -5.80
N THR A 64 10.79 7.16 -5.96
CA THR A 64 10.19 8.01 -7.00
C THR A 64 10.30 9.49 -6.63
N LEU A 65 10.06 9.84 -5.36
CA LEU A 65 10.16 11.22 -4.89
C LEU A 65 11.56 11.80 -5.14
N TYR A 66 12.61 11.07 -4.75
CA TYR A 66 13.99 11.54 -4.93
C TYR A 66 14.37 11.68 -6.40
N LYS A 67 13.86 10.84 -7.29
CA LYS A 67 14.07 11.00 -8.73
C LYS A 67 13.51 12.34 -9.24
N TYR A 68 12.32 12.75 -8.77
CA TYR A 68 11.72 14.04 -9.16
C TYR A 68 12.42 15.23 -8.51
N ASN A 69 12.87 15.09 -7.25
CA ASN A 69 13.59 16.18 -6.56
C ASN A 69 14.91 16.58 -7.25
N THR A 70 15.50 15.69 -8.05
CA THR A 70 16.71 15.99 -8.83
C THR A 70 16.41 16.80 -10.10
N LEU A 71 15.16 16.96 -10.49
CA LEU A 71 14.79 17.75 -11.66
C LEU A 71 15.01 19.25 -11.41
N ASP A 72 15.58 19.93 -12.39
CA ASP A 72 15.83 21.38 -12.34
C ASP A 72 14.60 22.20 -11.94
N ASN A 73 13.41 21.75 -12.36
CA ASN A 73 12.14 22.41 -12.07
C ASN A 73 11.81 22.45 -10.57
N PHE A 74 12.31 21.51 -9.79
CA PHE A 74 12.09 21.43 -8.35
C PHE A 74 13.35 21.80 -7.56
N ALA A 75 14.53 21.43 -8.05
CA ALA A 75 15.80 21.67 -7.38
C ALA A 75 16.24 23.14 -7.43
N LYS A 76 15.96 23.87 -8.54
CA LYS A 76 16.38 25.25 -8.70
C LYS A 76 15.35 26.23 -8.16
N GLN A 77 15.74 27.04 -7.19
CA GLN A 77 14.91 28.10 -6.62
C GLN A 77 14.37 29.08 -7.66
N SER A 78 15.11 29.31 -8.76
CA SER A 78 14.71 30.20 -9.84
C SER A 78 13.45 29.73 -10.59
N TYR A 79 13.17 28.43 -10.59
CA TYR A 79 11.97 27.87 -11.22
C TYR A 79 10.79 27.70 -10.26
N LYS A 80 11.06 27.29 -9.01
CA LYS A 80 10.01 27.01 -8.02
C LYS A 80 9.64 28.24 -7.17
N GLY A 81 10.57 29.18 -7.01
CA GLY A 81 10.38 30.36 -6.14
C GLY A 81 10.73 30.14 -4.68
N ASP A 82 10.99 28.90 -4.26
CA ASP A 82 11.43 28.54 -2.92
C ASP A 82 12.53 27.46 -2.93
N SER A 83 13.11 27.16 -1.75
CA SER A 83 14.19 26.18 -1.59
C SER A 83 13.75 24.93 -0.78
N GLN A 84 12.46 24.71 -0.56
CA GLN A 84 11.96 23.63 0.29
C GLN A 84 12.27 22.26 -0.30
N ALA A 85 12.18 22.09 -1.62
CA ALA A 85 12.53 20.82 -2.26
C ALA A 85 13.98 20.40 -2.00
N LEU A 86 14.90 21.36 -1.96
CA LEU A 86 16.33 21.09 -1.71
C LEU A 86 16.63 20.85 -0.23
N LYS A 87 15.91 21.50 0.68
CA LYS A 87 16.13 21.41 2.13
C LYS A 87 15.36 20.28 2.78
N GLU A 88 14.10 20.06 2.38
CA GLU A 88 13.13 19.18 3.05
C GLU A 88 12.61 18.06 2.14
N SER A 89 13.12 17.98 0.89
CA SER A 89 12.63 17.03 -0.12
C SER A 89 11.14 17.17 -0.45
N GLU A 90 10.56 18.34 -0.19
CA GLU A 90 9.14 18.60 -0.40
C GLU A 90 8.91 19.18 -1.79
N ILE A 91 8.21 18.44 -2.66
CA ILE A 91 7.83 18.91 -4.00
C ILE A 91 6.70 19.95 -3.91
N GLY A 92 5.79 19.81 -2.93
CA GLY A 92 4.66 20.68 -2.75
C GLY A 92 3.51 20.37 -3.71
N LYS A 93 2.73 21.40 -4.10
CA LYS A 93 1.58 21.21 -5.00
C LYS A 93 1.99 21.36 -6.45
N VAL A 94 1.79 20.30 -7.23
CA VAL A 94 2.09 20.24 -8.67
C VAL A 94 0.86 19.81 -9.45
N TYR A 95 0.50 20.52 -10.51
CA TYR A 95 -0.64 20.22 -11.40
C TYR A 95 -1.94 19.87 -10.65
N THR A 96 -2.31 20.66 -9.65
CA THR A 96 -3.48 20.48 -8.79
C THR A 96 -3.38 19.37 -7.73
N CYS A 97 -2.38 18.50 -7.77
CA CYS A 97 -2.14 17.45 -6.80
C CYS A 97 -1.17 17.93 -5.71
N GLU A 98 -1.53 17.73 -4.44
CA GLU A 98 -0.61 17.87 -3.31
C GLU A 98 0.22 16.60 -3.21
N THR A 99 1.55 16.73 -3.17
CA THR A 99 2.45 15.59 -3.12
C THR A 99 2.86 15.27 -1.69
N PHE A 100 2.79 14.00 -1.34
CA PHE A 100 3.21 13.46 -0.06
C PHE A 100 4.17 12.28 -0.28
N MET A 101 5.03 12.03 0.69
CA MET A 101 5.86 10.84 0.71
C MET A 101 5.28 9.83 1.70
N SER A 102 5.19 8.56 1.29
CA SER A 102 4.96 7.45 2.22
C SER A 102 5.96 6.32 1.92
N GLN A 103 6.55 5.78 2.99
CA GLN A 103 7.41 4.59 2.91
C GLN A 103 6.58 3.30 2.78
N ASN A 104 5.27 3.38 3.00
CA ASN A 104 4.34 2.25 2.91
C ASN A 104 3.80 2.04 1.49
N CYS A 105 4.22 2.87 0.53
CA CYS A 105 3.90 2.64 -0.87
C CYS A 105 4.50 1.31 -1.35
N PRO A 106 3.74 0.46 -2.06
CA PRO A 106 4.26 -0.79 -2.61
C PRO A 106 5.47 -0.55 -3.53
N GLU A 107 6.57 -1.18 -3.19
CA GLU A 107 7.82 -1.12 -3.98
C GLU A 107 8.50 -2.48 -3.90
N ASN A 108 8.88 -3.05 -5.05
CA ASN A 108 9.56 -4.33 -5.09
C ASN A 108 10.88 -4.27 -4.29
N GLN A 109 11.01 -5.15 -3.30
CA GLN A 109 12.18 -5.23 -2.42
C GLN A 109 13.18 -6.30 -2.88
N SER A 110 12.87 -7.02 -3.94
CA SER A 110 13.76 -8.03 -4.51
C SER A 110 14.98 -7.39 -5.18
N VAL A 111 16.15 -7.93 -4.94
CA VAL A 111 17.40 -7.51 -5.62
C VAL A 111 17.30 -7.73 -7.13
N THR A 112 16.63 -8.81 -7.52
CA THR A 112 16.34 -9.14 -8.92
C THR A 112 14.88 -9.58 -8.97
N PRO A 113 13.96 -8.76 -9.49
CA PRO A 113 12.55 -9.11 -9.58
C PRO A 113 12.31 -10.42 -10.32
N GLY A 114 11.27 -11.13 -9.91
CA GLY A 114 10.82 -12.31 -10.61
C GLY A 114 10.39 -12.02 -12.06
N THR A 115 10.33 -13.03 -12.87
CA THR A 115 9.98 -12.91 -14.29
C THR A 115 8.49 -13.07 -14.56
N VAL A 116 7.72 -13.55 -13.58
CA VAL A 116 6.26 -13.73 -13.71
C VAL A 116 5.56 -12.39 -13.58
N THR A 117 4.77 -12.03 -14.58
CA THR A 117 4.07 -10.74 -14.64
C THR A 117 2.58 -10.84 -14.36
N LYS A 118 1.99 -12.02 -14.50
CA LYS A 118 0.57 -12.29 -14.23
C LYS A 118 0.41 -13.69 -13.68
N TYR A 119 -0.43 -13.84 -12.69
CA TYR A 119 -0.88 -15.12 -12.13
C TYR A 119 -2.12 -14.92 -11.27
N LYS A 120 -2.74 -16.04 -10.92
CA LYS A 120 -3.87 -16.06 -9.99
C LYS A 120 -3.49 -16.86 -8.76
N VAL A 121 -4.12 -16.56 -7.66
CA VAL A 121 -3.88 -17.26 -6.40
C VAL A 121 -5.16 -17.74 -5.75
N THR A 122 -5.04 -18.84 -5.03
CA THR A 122 -5.99 -19.32 -4.03
C THR A 122 -5.26 -19.49 -2.70
N GLY A 123 -5.97 -19.37 -1.59
CA GLY A 123 -5.36 -19.47 -0.28
C GLY A 123 -6.39 -19.80 0.81
N THR A 124 -5.94 -20.39 1.89
CA THR A 124 -6.77 -20.72 3.05
C THR A 124 -6.54 -19.69 4.15
N GLU A 125 -7.61 -19.28 4.82
CA GLU A 125 -7.57 -18.40 6.00
C GLU A 125 -6.54 -18.89 7.03
N ASP A 126 -5.89 -17.96 7.71
CA ASP A 126 -4.86 -18.20 8.72
C ASP A 126 -3.59 -18.95 8.23
N THR A 127 -3.41 -19.11 6.93
CA THR A 127 -2.17 -19.63 6.36
C THR A 127 -1.32 -18.55 5.71
N THR A 128 -0.02 -18.82 5.56
CA THR A 128 0.94 -17.96 4.85
C THR A 128 1.27 -18.49 3.46
N VAL A 129 0.46 -19.40 2.91
CA VAL A 129 0.75 -20.08 1.65
C VAL A 129 -0.35 -19.83 0.64
N PHE A 130 0.05 -19.29 -0.52
CA PHE A 130 -0.82 -19.20 -1.69
C PHE A 130 -0.48 -20.29 -2.70
N THR A 131 -1.50 -20.87 -3.31
CA THR A 131 -1.37 -21.71 -4.51
C THR A 131 -1.50 -20.84 -5.74
N VAL A 132 -0.45 -20.85 -6.57
CA VAL A 132 -0.37 -20.06 -7.80
C VAL A 132 -0.88 -20.89 -8.98
N SER A 133 -1.64 -20.26 -9.87
CA SER A 133 -2.13 -20.83 -11.12
C SER A 133 -2.11 -19.81 -12.26
N GLY A 134 -2.04 -20.28 -13.50
CA GLY A 134 -2.08 -19.42 -14.67
C GLY A 134 -0.92 -18.44 -14.80
N GLY A 135 0.24 -18.77 -14.22
CA GLY A 135 1.44 -17.94 -14.27
C GLY A 135 1.93 -17.68 -15.70
N SER A 136 2.30 -16.45 -16.00
CA SER A 136 2.85 -16.02 -17.29
C SER A 136 4.15 -15.23 -17.07
N PRO A 137 5.28 -15.69 -17.64
CA PRO A 137 5.49 -16.94 -18.38
C PRO A 137 5.31 -18.21 -17.52
N ALA A 138 4.90 -19.32 -18.15
CA ALA A 138 4.55 -20.56 -17.45
C ALA A 138 5.72 -21.23 -16.70
N THR A 139 6.96 -20.92 -17.07
CA THR A 139 8.20 -21.37 -16.41
C THR A 139 8.94 -20.20 -15.76
N GLY A 140 8.21 -19.12 -15.44
CA GLY A 140 8.79 -17.96 -14.81
C GLY A 140 9.16 -18.20 -13.36
N THR A 141 9.91 -17.25 -12.80
CA THR A 141 10.32 -17.25 -11.39
C THR A 141 9.62 -16.15 -10.63
N ILE A 142 9.24 -16.42 -9.38
CA ILE A 142 8.84 -15.45 -8.37
C ILE A 142 9.96 -15.45 -7.33
N LYS A 143 10.44 -14.28 -6.95
CA LYS A 143 11.62 -14.15 -6.11
C LYS A 143 11.26 -13.69 -4.70
N LYS A 144 12.10 -14.07 -3.74
CA LYS A 144 12.04 -13.51 -2.39
C LYS A 144 12.15 -11.99 -2.44
N GLY A 145 11.23 -11.30 -1.75
CA GLY A 145 11.11 -9.86 -1.76
C GLY A 145 10.22 -9.29 -2.87
N ASP A 146 9.72 -10.13 -3.80
CA ASP A 146 8.68 -9.68 -4.71
C ASP A 146 7.41 -9.36 -3.93
N GLN A 147 6.77 -8.27 -4.29
CA GLN A 147 5.52 -7.85 -3.67
C GLN A 147 4.33 -8.13 -4.58
N LEU A 148 3.21 -8.43 -3.96
CA LEU A 148 1.96 -8.71 -4.64
C LEU A 148 0.78 -8.15 -3.84
N ILE A 149 -0.23 -7.67 -4.54
CA ILE A 149 -1.49 -7.23 -3.92
C ILE A 149 -2.58 -8.23 -4.30
N VAL A 150 -3.26 -8.74 -3.29
CA VAL A 150 -4.38 -9.68 -3.42
C VAL A 150 -5.49 -9.20 -2.52
N ASP A 151 -6.65 -8.93 -3.09
CA ASP A 151 -7.86 -8.52 -2.37
C ASP A 151 -7.64 -7.33 -1.41
N GLY A 152 -6.81 -6.36 -1.84
CA GLY A 152 -6.51 -5.16 -1.08
C GLY A 152 -5.40 -5.28 -0.03
N TYR A 153 -4.80 -6.46 0.13
CA TYR A 153 -3.68 -6.67 1.05
C TYR A 153 -2.35 -6.78 0.30
N LEU A 154 -1.32 -6.13 0.83
CA LEU A 154 0.04 -6.19 0.30
C LEU A 154 0.80 -7.34 0.98
N TYR A 155 1.30 -8.27 0.18
CA TYR A 155 2.11 -9.40 0.63
C TYR A 155 3.51 -9.35 0.07
N THR A 156 4.49 -9.86 0.82
CA THR A 156 5.88 -9.99 0.39
C THR A 156 6.27 -11.47 0.35
N VAL A 157 6.80 -11.92 -0.77
CA VAL A 157 7.24 -13.31 -0.96
C VAL A 157 8.48 -13.59 -0.12
N GLN A 158 8.49 -14.73 0.58
CA GLN A 158 9.56 -15.13 1.49
C GLN A 158 10.59 -16.05 0.87
N ASP A 159 10.22 -16.80 -0.16
CA ASP A 159 11.07 -17.81 -0.79
C ASP A 159 11.07 -17.71 -2.32
N ASP A 160 12.19 -18.10 -2.93
CA ASP A 160 12.32 -18.18 -4.39
C ASP A 160 11.51 -19.39 -4.92
N VAL A 161 10.64 -19.15 -5.89
CA VAL A 161 9.80 -20.17 -6.50
C VAL A 161 9.94 -20.12 -8.02
N THR A 162 10.13 -21.29 -8.65
CA THR A 162 10.05 -21.46 -10.10
C THR A 162 8.75 -22.16 -10.43
N LEU A 163 7.93 -21.54 -11.30
CA LEU A 163 6.67 -22.12 -11.71
C LEU A 163 6.88 -23.30 -12.67
N ALA A 164 6.09 -24.34 -12.48
CA ALA A 164 6.00 -25.47 -13.39
C ALA A 164 4.64 -25.41 -14.13
N SER A 165 4.69 -25.21 -15.44
CA SER A 165 3.47 -25.05 -16.26
C SER A 165 2.50 -23.97 -15.76
N GLY A 166 3.05 -22.90 -15.20
CA GLY A 166 2.27 -21.78 -14.64
C GLY A 166 1.65 -22.04 -13.27
N ALA A 167 2.06 -23.10 -12.59
CA ALA A 167 1.57 -23.47 -11.26
C ALA A 167 2.73 -23.58 -10.26
N GLY A 168 2.44 -23.32 -9.00
CA GLY A 168 3.40 -23.40 -7.91
C GLY A 168 2.76 -22.99 -6.57
N THR A 169 3.55 -22.95 -5.52
CA THR A 169 3.15 -22.43 -4.21
C THR A 169 4.13 -21.36 -3.77
N ILE A 170 3.65 -20.29 -3.22
CA ILE A 170 4.44 -19.19 -2.65
C ILE A 170 4.14 -19.02 -1.18
N THR A 171 5.18 -18.75 -0.40
CA THR A 171 5.07 -18.41 1.02
C THR A 171 5.16 -16.89 1.15
N VAL A 172 4.26 -16.29 1.93
CA VAL A 172 4.19 -14.84 2.16
C VAL A 172 4.43 -14.49 3.62
N ASP A 173 4.68 -13.21 3.87
CA ASP A 173 5.09 -12.66 5.17
C ASP A 173 3.97 -12.60 6.22
N GLN A 174 2.71 -12.61 5.80
CA GLN A 174 1.56 -12.50 6.71
C GLN A 174 0.45 -13.50 6.39
N ASN A 175 -0.40 -13.76 7.38
CA ASN A 175 -1.52 -14.66 7.23
C ASN A 175 -2.58 -14.10 6.28
N ILE A 176 -3.23 -14.99 5.55
CA ILE A 176 -4.36 -14.68 4.68
C ILE A 176 -5.59 -14.45 5.57
N PRO A 177 -6.25 -13.27 5.49
CA PRO A 177 -7.31 -12.91 6.42
C PRO A 177 -8.64 -13.63 6.16
N ALA A 178 -8.83 -14.18 4.96
CA ALA A 178 -10.03 -14.92 4.56
C ALA A 178 -9.70 -15.94 3.47
N THR A 179 -10.41 -17.05 3.46
CA THR A 179 -10.22 -18.11 2.46
C THR A 179 -10.59 -17.62 1.06
N ILE A 180 -9.70 -17.83 0.11
CA ILE A 180 -9.86 -17.50 -1.31
C ILE A 180 -10.01 -18.81 -2.09
N ASP A 181 -11.26 -19.29 -2.22
CA ASP A 181 -11.57 -20.56 -2.89
C ASP A 181 -11.51 -20.46 -4.41
N THR A 182 -11.87 -19.30 -4.96
CA THR A 182 -11.83 -19.04 -6.40
C THR A 182 -10.57 -18.27 -6.73
N ALA A 183 -9.81 -18.72 -7.72
CA ALA A 183 -8.56 -18.10 -8.13
C ALA A 183 -8.75 -16.63 -8.56
N VAL A 184 -8.19 -15.70 -7.78
CA VAL A 184 -8.23 -14.26 -8.01
C VAL A 184 -6.98 -13.78 -8.72
N ASP A 185 -7.12 -12.75 -9.54
CA ASP A 185 -5.97 -12.11 -10.22
C ASP A 185 -5.10 -11.37 -9.19
N VAL A 186 -3.79 -11.50 -9.36
CA VAL A 186 -2.79 -10.84 -8.53
C VAL A 186 -2.29 -9.59 -9.25
N LYS A 187 -2.20 -8.48 -8.53
CA LYS A 187 -1.42 -7.34 -9.01
C LYS A 187 0.03 -7.49 -8.55
N VAL A 188 0.89 -7.83 -9.51
CA VAL A 188 2.33 -8.00 -9.26
C VAL A 188 3.01 -6.63 -9.20
N ILE A 189 3.74 -6.38 -8.13
CA ILE A 189 4.50 -5.16 -7.91
C ILE A 189 5.95 -5.42 -8.32
N ASN A 190 6.30 -5.05 -9.53
CA ASN A 190 7.66 -5.22 -10.07
C ASN A 190 8.49 -3.95 -10.08
N LYS A 191 7.92 -2.84 -9.66
CA LYS A 191 8.54 -1.51 -9.55
C LYS A 191 7.87 -0.71 -8.42
N ALA A 192 8.35 0.50 -8.17
CA ALA A 192 7.71 1.40 -7.22
C ALA A 192 6.35 1.89 -7.77
N HIS A 193 5.30 1.74 -6.98
CA HIS A 193 3.96 2.22 -7.27
C HIS A 193 3.61 3.39 -6.35
N ALA A 194 3.06 4.43 -6.93
CA ALA A 194 2.53 5.59 -6.25
C ALA A 194 1.03 5.71 -6.51
N LEU A 195 0.31 6.38 -5.64
CA LEU A 195 -1.14 6.55 -5.75
C LEU A 195 -1.50 8.02 -5.91
N GLY A 196 -2.08 8.36 -7.07
CA GLY A 196 -2.76 9.64 -7.28
C GLY A 196 -4.26 9.50 -7.07
N PHE A 197 -4.86 10.33 -6.21
CA PHE A 197 -6.28 10.16 -5.91
C PHE A 197 -6.97 11.47 -5.54
N HIS A 198 -8.28 11.50 -5.73
CA HIS A 198 -9.16 12.49 -5.13
C HIS A 198 -9.72 11.94 -3.81
N ARG A 199 -9.92 12.80 -2.81
CA ARG A 199 -10.40 12.44 -1.47
C ARG A 199 -11.61 11.47 -1.47
N ASN A 200 -12.51 11.59 -2.43
CA ASN A 200 -13.71 10.75 -2.51
C ASN A 200 -13.48 9.41 -3.23
N GLY A 201 -12.25 9.08 -3.62
CA GLY A 201 -11.94 7.80 -4.28
C GLY A 201 -11.90 6.62 -3.31
N LEU A 202 -11.45 6.86 -2.08
CA LEU A 202 -11.28 5.85 -1.03
C LEU A 202 -12.02 6.25 0.24
N ALA A 203 -12.55 5.27 0.95
CA ALA A 203 -13.12 5.41 2.27
C ALA A 203 -12.38 4.50 3.27
N LEU A 204 -12.00 5.08 4.40
CA LEU A 204 -11.54 4.37 5.59
C LEU A 204 -12.61 4.53 6.67
N VAL A 205 -13.12 3.43 7.18
CA VAL A 205 -14.12 3.40 8.25
C VAL A 205 -13.55 2.64 9.43
N THR A 206 -13.70 3.19 10.62
CA THR A 206 -13.28 2.54 11.86
C THR A 206 -14.46 2.43 12.82
N ARG A 207 -14.44 1.41 13.65
CA ARG A 207 -15.41 1.22 14.72
C ARG A 207 -14.70 0.90 16.03
N ASN A 208 -15.11 1.54 17.10
CA ASN A 208 -14.62 1.22 18.43
C ASN A 208 -15.08 -0.19 18.84
N LEU A 209 -14.14 -1.01 19.30
CA LEU A 209 -14.41 -2.31 19.90
C LEU A 209 -15.00 -2.14 21.30
N GLU A 210 -15.88 -3.06 21.69
CA GLU A 210 -16.38 -3.11 23.07
C GLU A 210 -15.30 -3.62 24.03
N THR A 211 -15.35 -3.15 25.27
CA THR A 211 -14.42 -3.60 26.31
C THR A 211 -14.79 -5.01 26.77
N PRO A 212 -13.82 -5.95 26.86
CA PRO A 212 -14.10 -7.31 27.31
C PRO A 212 -14.48 -7.35 28.81
N MET A 213 -15.44 -8.18 29.17
CA MET A 213 -15.96 -8.29 30.54
C MET A 213 -14.97 -8.89 31.53
N GLY A 214 -13.99 -9.67 31.08
CA GLY A 214 -13.03 -10.39 31.91
C GLY A 214 -11.65 -9.75 32.04
N ALA A 215 -11.39 -8.64 31.34
CA ALA A 215 -10.07 -8.01 31.39
C ALA A 215 -9.84 -7.26 32.70
N ALA A 216 -8.61 -7.34 33.24
CA ALA A 216 -8.25 -6.64 34.46
C ALA A 216 -8.34 -5.12 34.29
N LYS A 217 -7.93 -4.61 33.12
CA LYS A 217 -8.11 -3.20 32.71
C LYS A 217 -8.30 -3.12 31.20
N SER A 218 -9.28 -2.35 30.75
CA SER A 218 -9.47 -2.06 29.33
C SER A 218 -9.94 -0.62 29.16
N TYR A 219 -9.44 0.03 28.10
CA TYR A 219 -9.87 1.36 27.71
C TYR A 219 -9.79 1.54 26.19
N ILE A 220 -10.52 2.52 25.68
CA ILE A 220 -10.50 2.89 24.28
C ILE A 220 -9.82 4.24 24.16
N ALA A 221 -8.71 4.28 23.44
CA ALA A 221 -8.04 5.52 23.04
C ALA A 221 -8.48 5.89 21.63
N SER A 222 -8.91 7.13 21.42
CA SER A 222 -9.32 7.61 20.09
C SER A 222 -8.47 8.82 19.72
N ALA A 223 -7.84 8.75 18.53
CA ALA A 223 -7.07 9.84 17.95
C ALA A 223 -7.24 9.84 16.43
N ASN A 224 -7.42 11.02 15.83
CA ASN A 224 -7.54 11.23 14.39
C ASN A 224 -8.61 10.34 13.69
N GLY A 225 -9.69 10.01 14.41
CA GLY A 225 -10.74 9.14 13.88
C GLY A 225 -10.46 7.64 13.99
N LEU A 226 -9.32 7.25 14.53
CA LEU A 226 -8.98 5.85 14.82
C LEU A 226 -9.26 5.55 16.29
N GLY A 227 -10.05 4.52 16.57
CA GLY A 227 -10.33 4.04 17.92
C GLY A 227 -9.58 2.74 18.18
N VAL A 228 -8.58 2.78 19.06
CA VAL A 228 -7.78 1.63 19.46
C VAL A 228 -8.23 1.17 20.84
N ARG A 229 -8.60 -0.10 20.95
CA ARG A 229 -8.87 -0.74 22.24
C ARG A 229 -7.56 -1.25 22.83
N VAL A 230 -7.29 -0.87 24.06
CA VAL A 230 -6.14 -1.35 24.83
C VAL A 230 -6.66 -2.25 25.95
N VAL A 231 -6.20 -3.47 26.00
CA VAL A 231 -6.55 -4.44 27.03
C VAL A 231 -5.28 -4.86 27.77
N MET A 232 -5.33 -4.79 29.07
CA MET A 232 -4.25 -5.22 29.96
C MET A 232 -4.78 -6.37 30.82
N ASP A 233 -4.06 -7.45 30.84
CA ASP A 233 -4.39 -8.64 31.62
C ASP A 233 -3.12 -9.24 32.22
N TYR A 234 -3.28 -9.96 33.34
CA TYR A 234 -2.19 -10.66 34.00
C TYR A 234 -2.43 -12.16 33.88
N ASP A 235 -1.49 -12.87 33.28
CA ASP A 235 -1.50 -14.31 33.19
C ASP A 235 -0.80 -14.92 34.42
N PRO A 236 -1.54 -15.59 35.33
CA PRO A 236 -0.98 -16.19 36.54
C PRO A 236 -0.14 -17.44 36.27
N ASP A 237 -0.32 -18.12 35.14
CA ASP A 237 0.39 -19.34 34.79
C ASP A 237 1.80 -19.01 34.28
N THR A 238 1.92 -18.02 33.42
CA THR A 238 3.21 -17.55 32.90
C THR A 238 3.83 -16.43 33.73
N LYS A 239 3.08 -15.85 34.67
CA LYS A 239 3.48 -14.69 35.53
C LYS A 239 3.91 -13.49 34.68
N THR A 240 3.22 -13.23 33.60
CA THR A 240 3.47 -12.12 32.67
C THR A 240 2.29 -11.19 32.56
N ASP A 241 2.55 -9.88 32.40
CA ASP A 241 1.54 -8.90 32.02
C ASP A 241 1.44 -8.87 30.51
N THR A 242 0.22 -9.08 29.98
CA THR A 242 -0.09 -9.00 28.56
C THR A 242 -0.82 -7.71 28.25
N VAL A 243 -0.32 -6.97 27.25
CA VAL A 243 -0.98 -5.76 26.73
C VAL A 243 -1.30 -5.99 25.27
N SER A 244 -2.60 -5.98 24.93
CA SER A 244 -3.07 -6.09 23.55
C SER A 244 -3.61 -4.75 23.04
N PHE A 245 -3.39 -4.51 21.75
CA PHE A 245 -3.89 -3.35 21.02
C PHE A 245 -4.72 -3.85 19.86
N ASP A 246 -6.01 -3.54 19.87
CA ASP A 246 -6.94 -4.03 18.87
C ASP A 246 -7.62 -2.87 18.16
N ILE A 247 -7.77 -2.98 16.85
CA ILE A 247 -8.52 -2.05 16.02
C ILE A 247 -9.37 -2.81 15.01
N ILE A 248 -10.57 -2.30 14.75
CA ILE A 248 -11.39 -2.72 13.60
C ILE A 248 -11.46 -1.57 12.62
N TYR A 249 -11.06 -1.83 11.40
CA TYR A 249 -11.19 -0.89 10.29
C TYR A 249 -11.63 -1.64 9.02
N GLY A 250 -12.17 -0.88 8.08
CA GLY A 250 -12.49 -1.37 6.75
C GLY A 250 -12.12 -0.30 5.73
N ILE A 251 -11.58 -0.75 4.61
CA ILE A 251 -11.19 0.09 3.49
C ILE A 251 -12.04 -0.30 2.29
N LYS A 252 -12.55 0.70 1.57
CA LYS A 252 -13.33 0.48 0.37
C LYS A 252 -13.05 1.57 -0.65
N GLU A 253 -12.90 1.17 -1.91
CA GLU A 253 -12.98 2.09 -3.02
C GLU A 253 -14.43 2.59 -3.18
N LEU A 254 -14.60 3.88 -3.33
CA LEU A 254 -15.89 4.52 -3.60
C LEU A 254 -16.09 4.76 -5.11
N ASP A 255 -15.01 5.16 -5.78
CA ASP A 255 -15.01 5.40 -7.22
C ASP A 255 -13.59 5.14 -7.78
N GLU A 256 -13.46 4.06 -8.52
CA GLU A 256 -12.20 3.65 -9.16
C GLU A 256 -11.65 4.68 -10.16
N ASN A 257 -12.54 5.50 -10.76
CA ASN A 257 -12.17 6.54 -11.71
C ASN A 257 -11.46 7.73 -11.04
N LEU A 258 -11.58 7.87 -9.72
CA LEU A 258 -10.90 8.88 -8.91
C LEU A 258 -9.54 8.43 -8.39
N LEU A 259 -9.10 7.23 -8.81
CA LEU A 259 -7.82 6.61 -8.43
C LEU A 259 -6.95 6.45 -9.68
N VAL A 260 -5.66 6.72 -9.53
CA VAL A 260 -4.64 6.60 -10.57
C VAL A 260 -3.43 5.90 -10.00
N ASP A 261 -3.10 4.74 -10.54
CA ASP A 261 -1.85 4.05 -10.26
C ASP A 261 -0.72 4.73 -11.06
N PHE A 262 0.28 5.24 -10.37
CA PHE A 262 1.41 5.95 -10.95
C PHE A 262 2.69 5.14 -10.76
N SER A 263 3.14 4.48 -11.84
CA SER A 263 4.22 3.49 -11.76
C SER A 263 5.10 3.43 -13.00
#